data_d2d81dc1a911b3c956cf8cffad69e6a2
#
_entry.id   d2d81dc1a911b3c956cf8cffad69e6a2
#
_cell.length_a   1.000
_cell.length_b   1.000
_cell.length_c   1.000
_cell.angle_alpha   90.00
_cell.angle_beta   90.00
_cell.angle_gamma   90.00
#
_symmetry.space_group_name_H-M   'P 1'
#
loop_
_entity.id
_entity.type
_entity.pdbx_description
1 polymer ?
#
loop_
_entity_poly.entity_id
_entity_poly.type
_entity_poly.pdbx_seq_one_letter_code
_entity_poly.pdbx_strand_id
1 'polypeptide(L)'
;QQGNIIMPTKAKADASTNVLQIQPLKQGRVKLRMMGSTPLYFNSMSSKAMRDLLIGGGKKTAAQKQHIKHNPEKEFNDSVYKKPHGETLLCFPAPGVKGAMATAALETEGIKKASVQRLIFLPQTHVQIWGKPQLKIDIVRSSDMNRTPDMRTRAYLPRWCAEVDIAYVQPTLSAHAIVSLLTNAGAIVGIGDFRQEKGRGSFGTFQVLSEDSMGSFQKDWDELMLEDRDVQQEALDNPEFADEQTAELMQYMQEERSRRDITLVA
;
A
#
# COMPACT_ATOMS: atom_id res chain seq x y z
N GLN A 1 -40.78 -46.35 -72.77
CA GLN A 1 -39.57 -46.23 -71.95
C GLN A 1 -39.82 -45.18 -70.93
N GLN A 2 -40.04 -45.59 -69.66
CA GLN A 2 -40.27 -44.72 -68.54
C GLN A 2 -38.91 -44.48 -67.88
N GLY A 3 -38.47 -43.23 -67.85
CA GLY A 3 -37.27 -42.82 -67.14
C GLY A 3 -37.55 -42.50 -65.64
N ASN A 4 -37.02 -43.31 -64.77
CA ASN A 4 -37.05 -43.06 -63.28
C ASN A 4 -36.15 -41.92 -62.96
N ILE A 5 -36.74 -40.81 -62.43
CA ILE A 5 -36.01 -39.70 -61.82
C ILE A 5 -35.80 -40.08 -60.40
N ILE A 6 -34.55 -40.38 -60.00
CA ILE A 6 -34.13 -40.57 -58.63
C ILE A 6 -33.87 -39.16 -58.04
N MET A 7 -34.72 -38.75 -57.10
CA MET A 7 -34.43 -37.51 -56.26
C MET A 7 -33.33 -37.81 -55.20
N PRO A 8 -32.37 -36.89 -55.00
CA PRO A 8 -31.36 -37.07 -53.97
C PRO A 8 -32.00 -36.87 -52.61
N THR A 9 -31.88 -37.85 -51.74
CA THR A 9 -32.21 -37.76 -50.31
C THR A 9 -31.31 -36.75 -49.65
N LYS A 10 -31.90 -35.70 -49.02
CA LYS A 10 -31.20 -34.76 -48.12
C LYS A 10 -30.58 -35.56 -46.98
N ALA A 11 -29.27 -35.55 -46.88
CA ALA A 11 -28.54 -35.99 -45.70
C ALA A 11 -28.98 -35.14 -44.53
N LYS A 12 -29.45 -35.78 -43.47
CA LYS A 12 -29.64 -35.13 -42.15
C LYS A 12 -28.29 -34.66 -41.68
N ALA A 13 -28.17 -33.33 -41.49
CA ALA A 13 -27.04 -32.75 -40.75
C ALA A 13 -27.07 -33.30 -39.33
N ASP A 14 -26.03 -34.00 -38.93
CA ASP A 14 -25.79 -34.39 -37.56
C ASP A 14 -25.76 -33.12 -36.70
N ALA A 15 -26.72 -33.03 -35.79
CA ALA A 15 -26.70 -32.02 -34.74
C ALA A 15 -25.51 -32.33 -33.82
N SER A 16 -24.37 -31.76 -34.14
CA SER A 16 -23.24 -31.73 -33.19
C SER A 16 -23.73 -31.01 -31.94
N THR A 17 -24.00 -31.79 -30.90
CA THR A 17 -24.22 -31.28 -29.56
C THR A 17 -22.96 -30.48 -29.16
N ASN A 18 -23.05 -29.15 -29.25
CA ASN A 18 -22.04 -28.25 -28.74
C ASN A 18 -22.02 -28.41 -27.20
N VAL A 19 -21.32 -29.42 -26.74
CA VAL A 19 -21.02 -29.56 -25.30
C VAL A 19 -20.06 -28.45 -24.95
N LEU A 20 -20.52 -27.52 -24.14
CA LEU A 20 -19.71 -26.45 -23.62
C LEU A 20 -18.59 -27.05 -22.73
N GLN A 21 -17.34 -27.01 -23.22
CA GLN A 21 -16.19 -27.46 -22.48
C GLN A 21 -15.70 -26.30 -21.60
N ILE A 22 -15.93 -26.41 -20.30
CA ILE A 22 -15.42 -25.46 -19.32
C ILE A 22 -14.01 -25.92 -18.90
N GLN A 23 -12.98 -25.17 -19.28
CA GLN A 23 -11.62 -25.44 -18.83
C GLN A 23 -11.46 -25.02 -17.35
N PRO A 24 -10.93 -25.89 -16.48
CA PRO A 24 -10.71 -25.56 -15.10
C PRO A 24 -9.65 -24.45 -14.98
N LEU A 25 -9.96 -23.43 -14.18
CA LEU A 25 -9.00 -22.39 -13.84
C LEU A 25 -7.96 -22.94 -12.87
N LYS A 26 -6.70 -22.56 -13.07
CA LYS A 26 -5.58 -22.91 -12.17
C LYS A 26 -5.09 -21.64 -11.46
N GLN A 27 -4.55 -21.81 -10.27
CA GLN A 27 -3.90 -20.72 -9.54
C GLN A 27 -2.39 -20.78 -9.76
N GLY A 28 -1.82 -19.70 -10.29
CA GLY A 28 -0.39 -19.42 -10.28
C GLY A 28 -0.01 -18.60 -9.05
N ARG A 29 1.28 -18.61 -8.69
CA ARG A 29 1.81 -17.84 -7.57
C ARG A 29 3.21 -17.32 -7.91
N VAL A 30 3.50 -16.10 -7.49
CA VAL A 30 4.80 -15.46 -7.68
C VAL A 30 5.14 -14.61 -6.45
N LYS A 31 6.37 -14.72 -5.97
CA LYS A 31 6.94 -13.87 -4.92
C LYS A 31 7.84 -12.85 -5.58
N LEU A 32 7.58 -11.57 -5.33
CA LEU A 32 8.28 -10.45 -5.96
C LEU A 32 8.89 -9.53 -4.91
N ARG A 33 10.05 -8.97 -5.23
CA ARG A 33 10.78 -8.01 -4.42
C ARG A 33 10.54 -6.61 -4.94
N MET A 34 10.18 -5.71 -4.04
CA MET A 34 9.95 -4.29 -4.32
C MET A 34 11.01 -3.45 -3.60
N MET A 35 11.65 -2.56 -4.33
CA MET A 35 12.57 -1.57 -3.79
C MET A 35 11.97 -0.18 -3.96
N GLY A 36 11.86 0.59 -2.87
CA GLY A 36 11.38 1.96 -2.93
C GLY A 36 12.26 2.85 -3.78
N SER A 37 11.67 3.52 -4.76
CA SER A 37 12.34 4.54 -5.59
C SER A 37 12.21 5.94 -4.96
N THR A 38 11.18 6.14 -4.17
CA THR A 38 10.96 7.35 -3.36
C THR A 38 10.58 6.95 -1.94
N PRO A 39 10.75 7.86 -0.97
CA PRO A 39 10.41 7.60 0.41
C PRO A 39 8.93 7.17 0.58
N LEU A 40 8.65 6.42 1.64
CA LEU A 40 7.30 5.95 1.96
C LEU A 40 6.74 6.68 3.18
N TYR A 41 5.54 7.22 3.05
CA TYR A 41 4.76 7.75 4.17
C TYR A 41 3.73 6.73 4.63
N PHE A 42 3.69 6.50 5.93
CA PHE A 42 2.59 5.79 6.57
C PHE A 42 1.49 6.75 6.99
N ASN A 43 0.25 6.29 6.95
CA ASN A 43 -0.91 7.04 7.43
C ASN A 43 -2.00 6.06 7.90
N SER A 44 -1.67 5.28 8.93
CA SER A 44 -2.66 4.44 9.61
C SER A 44 -3.62 5.32 10.42
N MET A 45 -4.85 4.89 10.52
CA MET A 45 -5.83 5.56 11.36
C MET A 45 -5.53 5.27 12.83
N SER A 46 -5.37 6.33 13.64
CA SER A 46 -5.12 6.17 15.07
C SER A 46 -6.25 5.44 15.78
N SER A 47 -5.91 4.71 16.84
CA SER A 47 -6.90 4.00 17.67
C SER A 47 -7.96 4.93 18.24
N LYS A 48 -7.60 6.19 18.53
CA LYS A 48 -8.56 7.21 18.96
C LYS A 48 -9.55 7.56 17.85
N ALA A 49 -9.06 7.80 16.63
CA ALA A 49 -9.92 8.11 15.49
C ALA A 49 -10.87 6.93 15.17
N MET A 50 -10.38 5.67 15.26
CA MET A 50 -11.21 4.49 15.10
C MET A 50 -12.33 4.41 16.15
N ARG A 51 -12.00 4.68 17.42
CA ARG A 51 -13.01 4.70 18.49
C ARG A 51 -14.02 5.81 18.29
N ASP A 52 -13.58 7.02 17.95
CA ASP A 52 -14.47 8.15 17.68
C ASP A 52 -15.43 7.86 16.51
N LEU A 53 -14.96 7.16 15.47
CA LEU A 53 -15.82 6.71 14.38
C LEU A 53 -16.83 5.65 14.83
N LEU A 54 -16.40 4.71 15.69
CA LEU A 54 -17.25 3.61 16.15
C LEU A 54 -18.42 4.09 17.00
N ILE A 55 -18.21 5.10 17.84
CA ILE A 55 -19.26 5.63 18.76
C ILE A 55 -20.00 6.85 18.21
N GLY A 56 -19.64 7.33 17.00
CA GLY A 56 -20.20 8.56 16.43
C GLY A 56 -19.72 9.80 17.18
N GLY A 57 -18.67 10.46 16.68
CA GLY A 57 -17.92 11.52 17.36
C GLY A 57 -18.79 12.55 18.08
N GLY A 58 -18.72 12.56 19.40
CA GLY A 58 -19.36 13.57 20.24
C GLY A 58 -18.69 14.94 20.15
N LYS A 59 -19.42 16.01 20.47
CA LYS A 59 -18.86 17.37 20.55
C LYS A 59 -17.81 17.42 21.65
N LYS A 60 -16.59 17.89 21.34
CA LYS A 60 -15.52 18.08 22.32
C LYS A 60 -15.96 19.06 23.41
N THR A 61 -15.75 18.71 24.67
CA THR A 61 -15.99 19.57 25.82
C THR A 61 -15.00 20.74 25.88
N ALA A 62 -15.36 21.80 26.61
CA ALA A 62 -14.46 22.95 26.76
C ALA A 62 -13.08 22.58 27.36
N ALA A 63 -13.05 21.64 28.33
CA ALA A 63 -11.80 21.13 28.90
C ALA A 63 -10.92 20.39 27.86
N GLN A 64 -11.51 19.67 26.92
CA GLN A 64 -10.78 19.00 25.83
C GLN A 64 -10.19 19.99 24.81
N LYS A 65 -10.67 21.24 24.79
CA LYS A 65 -10.15 22.29 23.90
C LYS A 65 -8.92 23.01 24.48
N GLN A 66 -8.67 22.90 25.78
CA GLN A 66 -7.52 23.52 26.45
C GLN A 66 -6.21 22.73 26.30
N HIS A 67 -6.30 21.45 25.89
CA HIS A 67 -5.11 20.63 25.65
C HIS A 67 -4.41 20.99 24.33
N ILE A 68 -3.10 20.81 24.31
CA ILE A 68 -2.33 20.89 23.06
C ILE A 68 -2.97 19.93 22.04
N LYS A 69 -3.29 20.44 20.86
CA LYS A 69 -4.07 19.73 19.84
C LYS A 69 -3.37 18.47 19.34
N HIS A 70 -2.05 18.52 19.24
CA HIS A 70 -1.21 17.48 18.65
C HIS A 70 -0.26 16.87 19.68
N ASN A 71 -0.01 15.59 19.54
CA ASN A 71 1.04 14.86 20.23
C ASN A 71 1.89 14.13 19.18
N PRO A 72 2.98 14.76 18.69
CA PRO A 72 3.77 14.25 17.60
C PRO A 72 4.31 12.82 17.83
N GLU A 73 4.83 12.51 19.02
CA GLU A 73 5.37 11.18 19.30
C GLU A 73 4.28 10.10 19.24
N LYS A 74 3.09 10.41 19.76
CA LYS A 74 1.96 9.50 19.69
C LYS A 74 1.41 9.39 18.27
N GLU A 75 1.27 10.50 17.55
CA GLU A 75 0.81 10.53 16.16
C GLU A 75 1.76 9.75 15.25
N PHE A 76 3.07 9.88 15.47
CA PHE A 76 4.09 9.10 14.78
C PHE A 76 3.89 7.60 14.99
N ASN A 77 3.78 7.17 16.25
CA ASN A 77 3.56 5.77 16.61
C ASN A 77 2.23 5.20 16.12
N ASP A 78 1.18 6.03 16.08
CA ASP A 78 -0.15 5.64 15.61
C ASP A 78 -0.24 5.61 14.06
N SER A 79 0.67 6.29 13.37
CA SER A 79 0.65 6.39 11.90
C SER A 79 1.06 5.11 11.18
N VAL A 80 1.77 4.20 11.85
CA VAL A 80 2.28 2.96 11.26
C VAL A 80 1.30 1.81 11.41
N TYR A 81 1.32 0.89 10.43
CA TYR A 81 0.69 -0.42 10.56
C TYR A 81 1.69 -1.37 11.19
N LYS A 82 1.33 -1.97 12.31
CA LYS A 82 2.18 -2.90 13.07
C LYS A 82 1.69 -4.33 12.93
N LYS A 83 2.63 -5.26 12.74
CA LYS A 83 2.36 -6.69 12.68
C LYS A 83 2.84 -7.35 14.00
N PRO A 84 2.02 -8.18 14.65
CA PRO A 84 2.40 -8.78 15.93
C PRO A 84 3.58 -9.75 15.81
N HIS A 85 3.72 -10.42 14.66
CA HIS A 85 4.77 -11.41 14.42
C HIS A 85 5.37 -11.25 13.02
N GLY A 86 6.62 -11.65 12.85
CA GLY A 86 7.37 -11.61 11.59
C GLY A 86 8.71 -10.92 11.72
N GLU A 87 9.46 -10.86 10.63
CA GLU A 87 10.80 -10.27 10.57
C GLU A 87 10.76 -8.74 10.73
N THR A 88 9.65 -8.12 10.34
CA THR A 88 9.45 -6.67 10.50
C THR A 88 8.31 -6.38 11.47
N LEU A 89 8.42 -5.25 12.17
CA LEU A 89 7.32 -4.66 12.92
C LEU A 89 6.38 -3.91 11.98
N LEU A 90 6.95 -3.14 11.06
CA LEU A 90 6.22 -2.35 10.09
C LEU A 90 5.67 -3.21 8.97
N CYS A 91 4.45 -2.91 8.56
CA CYS A 91 3.81 -3.59 7.45
C CYS A 91 2.89 -2.64 6.70
N PHE A 92 2.49 -3.04 5.50
CA PHE A 92 1.52 -2.29 4.70
C PHE A 92 0.33 -3.19 4.36
N PRO A 93 -0.92 -2.70 4.41
CA PRO A 93 -2.09 -3.51 4.09
C PRO A 93 -2.02 -4.07 2.66
N ALA A 94 -2.10 -5.38 2.51
CA ALA A 94 -2.08 -6.04 1.20
C ALA A 94 -3.17 -5.53 0.24
N PRO A 95 -4.41 -5.20 0.69
CA PRO A 95 -5.39 -4.55 -0.16
C PRO A 95 -4.91 -3.25 -0.80
N GLY A 96 -4.01 -2.50 -0.14
CA GLY A 96 -3.43 -1.28 -0.71
C GLY A 96 -2.51 -1.56 -1.90
N VAL A 97 -1.68 -2.60 -1.83
CA VAL A 97 -0.85 -3.06 -2.96
C VAL A 97 -1.72 -3.54 -4.12
N LYS A 98 -2.73 -4.37 -3.81
CA LYS A 98 -3.71 -4.82 -4.82
C LYS A 98 -4.45 -3.63 -5.46
N GLY A 99 -4.79 -2.62 -4.65
CA GLY A 99 -5.43 -1.38 -5.10
C GLY A 99 -4.55 -0.60 -6.08
N ALA A 100 -3.24 -0.50 -5.79
CA ALA A 100 -2.27 0.14 -6.68
C ALA A 100 -2.18 -0.59 -8.02
N MET A 101 -2.07 -1.93 -8.02
CA MET A 101 -2.10 -2.75 -9.23
C MET A 101 -3.40 -2.56 -10.03
N ALA A 102 -4.55 -2.56 -9.35
CA ALA A 102 -5.83 -2.37 -9.99
C ALA A 102 -6.00 -0.95 -10.59
N THR A 103 -5.39 0.05 -9.99
CA THR A 103 -5.38 1.42 -10.53
C THR A 103 -4.45 1.54 -11.73
N ALA A 104 -3.25 0.94 -11.65
CA ALA A 104 -2.30 0.90 -12.77
C ALA A 104 -2.88 0.21 -14.02
N ALA A 105 -3.81 -0.71 -13.85
CA ALA A 105 -4.51 -1.36 -14.97
C ALA A 105 -5.33 -0.38 -15.83
N LEU A 106 -5.68 0.81 -15.32
CA LEU A 106 -6.40 1.82 -16.11
C LEU A 106 -5.51 2.44 -17.20
N GLU A 107 -4.19 2.45 -16.96
CA GLU A 107 -3.18 2.98 -17.89
C GLU A 107 -2.46 1.86 -18.68
N THR A 108 -2.92 0.61 -18.54
CA THR A 108 -2.31 -0.55 -19.17
C THR A 108 -3.26 -1.13 -20.20
N GLU A 109 -2.84 -1.21 -21.46
CA GLU A 109 -3.64 -1.79 -22.53
C GLU A 109 -3.94 -3.27 -22.27
N GLY A 110 -5.13 -3.71 -22.67
CA GLY A 110 -5.55 -5.11 -22.66
C GLY A 110 -6.02 -5.65 -21.31
N ILE A 111 -5.94 -4.88 -20.21
CA ILE A 111 -6.43 -5.31 -18.90
C ILE A 111 -7.43 -4.30 -18.29
N LYS A 112 -8.46 -4.82 -17.64
CA LYS A 112 -9.47 -4.00 -16.95
C LYS A 112 -9.27 -4.05 -15.45
N LYS A 113 -9.45 -2.91 -14.76
CA LYS A 113 -9.40 -2.79 -13.29
C LYS A 113 -10.22 -3.89 -12.59
N ALA A 114 -11.45 -4.14 -13.05
CA ALA A 114 -12.32 -5.17 -12.49
C ALA A 114 -11.76 -6.60 -12.67
N SER A 115 -11.01 -6.86 -13.75
CA SER A 115 -10.34 -8.15 -13.97
C SER A 115 -9.20 -8.35 -12.97
N VAL A 116 -8.38 -7.33 -12.76
CA VAL A 116 -7.30 -7.37 -11.73
C VAL A 116 -7.89 -7.66 -10.36
N GLN A 117 -8.96 -6.97 -9.98
CA GLN A 117 -9.60 -7.15 -8.67
C GLN A 117 -10.13 -8.57 -8.43
N ARG A 118 -10.56 -9.27 -9.49
CA ARG A 118 -11.11 -10.64 -9.41
C ARG A 118 -10.08 -11.73 -9.59
N LEU A 119 -9.05 -11.49 -10.40
CA LEU A 119 -8.11 -12.52 -10.83
C LEU A 119 -6.78 -12.52 -10.08
N ILE A 120 -6.55 -11.51 -9.21
CA ILE A 120 -5.34 -11.37 -8.40
C ILE A 120 -5.70 -11.43 -6.92
N PHE A 121 -4.92 -12.19 -6.16
CA PHE A 121 -5.07 -12.38 -4.73
C PHE A 121 -3.72 -12.17 -4.03
N LEU A 122 -3.72 -11.51 -2.90
CA LEU A 122 -2.59 -11.47 -1.98
C LEU A 122 -2.93 -12.35 -0.79
N PRO A 123 -2.25 -13.51 -0.61
CA PRO A 123 -2.56 -14.43 0.46
C PRO A 123 -2.33 -13.85 1.86
N GLN A 124 -1.36 -12.93 1.97
CA GLN A 124 -1.08 -12.20 3.21
C GLN A 124 -2.06 -11.04 3.39
N THR A 125 -2.45 -10.78 4.64
CA THR A 125 -3.24 -9.59 4.99
C THR A 125 -2.39 -8.32 4.98
N HIS A 126 -1.10 -8.46 5.30
CA HIS A 126 -0.12 -7.39 5.38
C HIS A 126 1.19 -7.80 4.72
N VAL A 127 1.77 -6.89 3.96
CA VAL A 127 3.09 -6.99 3.35
C VAL A 127 4.11 -6.44 4.33
N GLN A 128 5.18 -7.17 4.61
CA GLN A 128 6.28 -6.73 5.46
C GLN A 128 7.06 -5.61 4.77
N ILE A 129 7.41 -4.58 5.53
CA ILE A 129 8.18 -3.44 5.07
C ILE A 129 9.46 -3.35 5.90
N TRP A 130 10.60 -3.42 5.25
CA TRP A 130 11.91 -3.14 5.84
C TRP A 130 12.23 -1.67 5.60
N GLY A 131 12.87 -1.04 6.55
CA GLY A 131 13.23 0.36 6.53
C GLY A 131 13.04 1.00 7.90
N LYS A 132 13.95 1.92 8.26
CA LYS A 132 13.95 2.62 9.56
C LYS A 132 13.02 3.83 9.49
N PRO A 133 11.96 3.89 10.31
CA PRO A 133 11.05 5.02 10.33
C PRO A 133 11.67 6.25 10.98
N GLN A 134 11.41 7.42 10.41
CA GLN A 134 11.75 8.73 10.96
C GLN A 134 10.47 9.52 11.21
N LEU A 135 10.47 10.34 12.26
CA LEU A 135 9.35 11.23 12.57
C LEU A 135 9.37 12.44 11.64
N LYS A 136 8.25 12.67 10.94
CA LYS A 136 8.09 13.85 10.08
C LYS A 136 6.79 14.58 10.37
N ILE A 137 6.89 15.90 10.46
CA ILE A 137 5.77 16.81 10.65
C ILE A 137 5.56 17.59 9.37
N ASP A 138 4.35 17.51 8.81
CA ASP A 138 3.97 18.19 7.59
C ASP A 138 2.76 19.09 7.81
N ILE A 139 2.74 20.21 7.09
CA ILE A 139 1.54 21.05 6.97
C ILE A 139 0.66 20.46 5.88
N VAL A 140 -0.55 20.07 6.27
CA VAL A 140 -1.56 19.56 5.35
C VAL A 140 -2.76 20.51 5.28
N ARG A 141 -3.52 20.43 4.21
CA ARG A 141 -4.80 21.13 4.12
C ARG A 141 -5.93 20.12 4.24
N SER A 142 -6.89 20.41 5.09
CA SER A 142 -8.06 19.55 5.23
C SER A 142 -8.81 19.44 3.90
N SER A 143 -9.58 18.37 3.74
CA SER A 143 -10.41 18.15 2.55
C SER A 143 -11.74 18.91 2.60
N ASP A 144 -12.01 19.62 3.69
CA ASP A 144 -13.20 20.46 3.83
C ASP A 144 -13.17 21.67 2.87
N MET A 145 -14.32 22.33 2.72
CA MET A 145 -14.45 23.49 1.82
C MET A 145 -13.47 24.62 2.15
N ASN A 146 -13.14 24.80 3.43
CA ASN A 146 -12.29 25.89 3.89
C ASN A 146 -10.80 25.59 3.72
N ARG A 147 -10.42 24.34 3.40
CA ARG A 147 -9.01 23.90 3.26
C ARG A 147 -8.11 24.37 4.41
N THR A 148 -8.64 24.32 5.63
CA THR A 148 -7.96 24.77 6.83
C THR A 148 -6.59 24.08 6.97
N PRO A 149 -5.50 24.83 7.17
CA PRO A 149 -4.18 24.23 7.44
C PRO A 149 -4.24 23.42 8.74
N ASP A 150 -3.60 22.28 8.72
CA ASP A 150 -3.45 21.42 9.88
C ASP A 150 -2.05 20.79 9.89
N MET A 151 -1.56 20.40 11.06
CA MET A 151 -0.29 19.70 11.21
C MET A 151 -0.56 18.20 11.27
N ARG A 152 0.27 17.41 10.61
CA ARG A 152 0.24 15.95 10.74
C ARG A 152 1.62 15.39 10.95
N THR A 153 1.75 14.60 11.99
CA THR A 153 2.95 13.83 12.25
C THR A 153 2.75 12.42 11.72
N ARG A 154 3.73 11.93 10.95
CA ARG A 154 3.68 10.61 10.32
C ARG A 154 5.05 9.96 10.31
N ALA A 155 5.03 8.63 10.22
CA ALA A 155 6.23 7.87 9.95
C ALA A 155 6.62 7.99 8.47
N TYR A 156 7.87 8.35 8.27
CA TYR A 156 8.52 8.55 6.99
C TYR A 156 9.71 7.60 6.89
N LEU A 157 9.73 6.77 5.86
CA LEU A 157 10.83 5.87 5.56
C LEU A 157 11.61 6.43 4.36
N PRO A 158 12.82 6.96 4.57
CA PRO A 158 13.62 7.49 3.46
C PRO A 158 14.03 6.42 2.45
N ARG A 159 14.31 5.22 2.94
CA ARG A 159 14.60 4.01 2.15
C ARG A 159 13.72 2.88 2.67
N TRP A 160 13.26 2.03 1.77
CA TRP A 160 12.43 0.88 2.15
C TRP A 160 12.44 -0.20 1.08
N CYS A 161 12.21 -1.43 1.51
CA CYS A 161 11.95 -2.53 0.60
C CYS A 161 10.83 -3.44 1.16
N ALA A 162 10.31 -4.31 0.30
CA ALA A 162 9.25 -5.24 0.66
C ALA A 162 9.27 -6.49 -0.21
N GLU A 163 8.75 -7.59 0.33
CA GLU A 163 8.44 -8.79 -0.45
C GLU A 163 6.92 -8.99 -0.51
N VAL A 164 6.40 -9.18 -1.70
CA VAL A 164 4.98 -9.42 -1.93
C VAL A 164 4.75 -10.77 -2.59
N ASP A 165 3.80 -11.51 -2.05
CA ASP A 165 3.36 -12.80 -2.58
C ASP A 165 2.02 -12.59 -3.28
N ILE A 166 1.96 -12.94 -4.57
CA ILE A 166 0.81 -12.71 -5.42
C ILE A 166 0.36 -14.02 -6.03
N ALA A 167 -0.88 -14.39 -5.76
CA ALA A 167 -1.57 -15.47 -6.44
C ALA A 167 -2.47 -14.91 -7.54
N TYR A 168 -2.55 -15.58 -8.67
CA TYR A 168 -3.31 -15.13 -9.84
C TYR A 168 -3.95 -16.30 -10.59
N VAL A 169 -4.96 -16.02 -11.39
CA VAL A 169 -5.72 -17.04 -12.12
C VAL A 169 -5.15 -17.28 -13.51
N GLN A 170 -4.78 -18.55 -13.78
CA GLN A 170 -4.32 -19.04 -15.09
C GLN A 170 -5.48 -19.72 -15.84
N PRO A 171 -5.47 -19.72 -17.18
CA PRO A 171 -4.48 -19.11 -18.10
C PRO A 171 -4.72 -17.62 -18.37
N THR A 172 -5.74 -17.00 -17.74
CA THR A 172 -6.14 -15.62 -18.01
C THR A 172 -5.02 -14.61 -17.75
N LEU A 173 -4.21 -14.86 -16.72
CA LEU A 173 -3.01 -14.07 -16.40
C LEU A 173 -1.77 -14.96 -16.40
N SER A 174 -0.63 -14.40 -16.76
CA SER A 174 0.69 -15.03 -16.68
C SER A 174 1.53 -14.38 -15.57
N ALA A 175 2.60 -15.06 -15.13
CA ALA A 175 3.57 -14.48 -14.17
C ALA A 175 4.15 -13.17 -14.72
N HIS A 176 4.50 -13.12 -16.00
CA HIS A 176 5.01 -11.93 -16.65
C HIS A 176 4.01 -10.76 -16.59
N ALA A 177 2.72 -11.00 -16.83
CA ALA A 177 1.68 -9.99 -16.71
C ALA A 177 1.58 -9.44 -15.28
N ILE A 178 1.76 -10.29 -14.26
CA ILE A 178 1.78 -9.86 -12.84
C ILE A 178 2.98 -8.98 -12.55
N VAL A 179 4.18 -9.36 -13.01
CA VAL A 179 5.39 -8.54 -12.86
C VAL A 179 5.22 -7.18 -13.53
N SER A 180 4.77 -7.15 -14.78
CA SER A 180 4.53 -5.90 -15.53
C SER A 180 3.51 -5.01 -14.83
N LEU A 181 2.41 -5.58 -14.34
CA LEU A 181 1.36 -4.83 -13.66
C LEU A 181 1.84 -4.25 -12.32
N LEU A 182 2.64 -5.01 -11.55
CA LEU A 182 3.23 -4.52 -10.31
C LEU A 182 4.28 -3.44 -10.58
N THR A 183 5.09 -3.58 -11.62
CA THR A 183 6.06 -2.57 -12.06
C THR A 183 5.36 -1.26 -12.45
N ASN A 184 4.29 -1.35 -13.24
CA ASN A 184 3.48 -0.18 -13.58
C ASN A 184 2.86 0.47 -12.34
N ALA A 185 2.35 -0.35 -11.40
CA ALA A 185 1.82 0.15 -10.13
C ALA A 185 2.87 0.93 -9.33
N GLY A 186 4.10 0.43 -9.29
CA GLY A 186 5.22 1.11 -8.63
C GLY A 186 5.59 2.45 -9.28
N ALA A 187 5.57 2.50 -10.62
CA ALA A 187 5.99 3.68 -11.38
C ALA A 187 4.96 4.81 -11.37
N ILE A 188 3.65 4.49 -11.49
CA ILE A 188 2.61 5.50 -11.73
C ILE A 188 1.62 5.69 -10.59
N VAL A 189 1.54 4.75 -9.64
CA VAL A 189 0.58 4.82 -8.54
C VAL A 189 1.27 4.97 -7.19
N GLY A 190 2.19 4.06 -6.85
CA GLY A 190 2.85 3.98 -5.55
C GLY A 190 1.96 3.41 -4.44
N ILE A 191 2.53 3.29 -3.23
CA ILE A 191 1.83 2.89 -2.01
C ILE A 191 2.04 3.94 -0.90
N GLY A 192 1.25 3.90 0.17
CA GLY A 192 1.35 4.84 1.28
C GLY A 192 0.53 6.12 1.07
N ASP A 193 0.91 7.18 1.78
CA ASP A 193 0.29 8.50 1.65
C ASP A 193 1.11 9.42 0.73
N PHE A 194 0.55 10.54 0.31
CA PHE A 194 1.15 11.48 -0.65
C PHE A 194 1.63 10.82 -1.96
N ARG A 195 0.92 9.77 -2.38
CA ARG A 195 1.21 9.06 -3.62
C ARG A 195 1.02 9.93 -4.86
N GLN A 196 1.74 9.56 -5.91
CA GLN A 196 1.64 10.19 -7.23
C GLN A 196 0.20 10.15 -7.79
N GLU A 197 -0.53 9.05 -7.61
CA GLU A 197 -1.95 8.91 -7.99
C GLU A 197 -2.84 10.03 -7.42
N LYS A 198 -2.51 10.59 -6.24
CA LYS A 198 -3.26 11.67 -5.61
C LYS A 198 -2.91 13.08 -6.16
N GLY A 199 -2.11 13.16 -7.19
CA GLY A 199 -1.88 14.36 -8.02
C GLY A 199 -0.97 15.44 -7.41
N ARG A 200 -0.54 15.32 -6.16
CA ARG A 200 0.34 16.30 -5.50
C ARG A 200 1.54 15.69 -4.79
N GLY A 201 1.56 14.39 -4.62
CA GLY A 201 2.65 13.67 -3.99
C GLY A 201 3.54 12.99 -5.02
N SER A 202 4.72 12.59 -4.60
CA SER A 202 5.66 11.80 -5.39
C SER A 202 6.29 10.71 -4.54
N PHE A 203 5.55 10.25 -3.53
CA PHE A 203 6.05 9.30 -2.54
C PHE A 203 5.51 7.89 -2.77
N GLY A 204 6.21 6.91 -2.20
CA GLY A 204 5.81 5.52 -2.22
C GLY A 204 5.91 4.83 -3.58
N THR A 205 6.62 5.44 -4.55
CA THR A 205 6.94 4.77 -5.81
C THR A 205 8.00 3.70 -5.58
N PHE A 206 7.96 2.64 -6.38
CA PHE A 206 8.87 1.51 -6.24
C PHE A 206 9.15 0.84 -7.58
N GLN A 207 10.21 0.09 -7.63
CA GLN A 207 10.56 -0.81 -8.73
C GLN A 207 10.49 -2.27 -8.26
N VAL A 208 10.14 -3.14 -9.19
CA VAL A 208 10.17 -4.60 -8.98
C VAL A 208 11.54 -5.10 -9.41
N LEU A 209 12.23 -5.80 -8.50
CA LEU A 209 13.54 -6.35 -8.78
C LEU A 209 13.38 -7.69 -9.50
N SER A 210 13.97 -7.80 -10.69
CA SER A 210 14.18 -9.06 -11.42
C SER A 210 15.51 -9.69 -11.00
N GLU A 211 15.73 -10.95 -11.40
CA GLU A 211 17.02 -11.62 -11.18
C GLU A 211 18.18 -10.83 -11.82
N ASP A 212 17.95 -10.27 -13.01
CA ASP A 212 18.96 -9.47 -13.72
C ASP A 212 19.26 -8.15 -13.04
N SER A 213 18.26 -7.48 -12.49
CA SER A 213 18.43 -6.20 -11.80
C SER A 213 18.92 -6.36 -10.36
N MET A 214 18.69 -7.53 -9.75
CA MET A 214 19.02 -7.78 -8.35
C MET A 214 20.51 -7.55 -8.06
N GLY A 215 21.40 -7.88 -8.97
CA GLY A 215 22.85 -7.68 -8.79
C GLY A 215 23.24 -6.24 -8.49
N SER A 216 22.60 -5.25 -9.11
CA SER A 216 22.86 -3.83 -8.85
C SER A 216 22.24 -3.32 -7.55
N PHE A 217 21.19 -3.97 -7.04
CA PHE A 217 20.49 -3.57 -5.82
C PHE A 217 20.78 -4.49 -4.62
N GLN A 218 21.59 -5.53 -4.80
CA GLN A 218 21.85 -6.54 -3.75
C GLN A 218 22.36 -5.90 -2.46
N LYS A 219 23.32 -4.98 -2.56
CA LYS A 219 23.86 -4.28 -1.39
C LYS A 219 22.80 -3.49 -0.64
N ASP A 220 22.02 -2.67 -1.35
CA ASP A 220 20.95 -1.87 -0.75
C ASP A 220 19.86 -2.74 -0.14
N TRP A 221 19.55 -3.87 -0.80
CA TRP A 221 18.61 -4.85 -0.30
C TRP A 221 19.10 -5.48 1.01
N ASP A 222 20.34 -5.95 1.04
CA ASP A 222 20.93 -6.59 2.22
C ASP A 222 21.04 -5.61 3.40
N GLU A 223 21.39 -4.34 3.15
CA GLU A 223 21.39 -3.30 4.16
C GLU A 223 20.00 -3.07 4.74
N LEU A 224 18.98 -2.94 3.89
CA LEU A 224 17.60 -2.72 4.32
C LEU A 224 17.03 -3.92 5.08
N MET A 225 17.41 -5.14 4.74
CA MET A 225 16.98 -6.35 5.46
C MET A 225 17.49 -6.39 6.91
N LEU A 226 18.53 -5.61 7.26
CA LEU A 226 18.99 -5.44 8.63
C LEU A 226 18.11 -4.46 9.44
N GLU A 227 17.29 -3.64 8.77
CA GLU A 227 16.34 -2.74 9.41
C GLU A 227 15.04 -3.49 9.76
N ASP A 228 15.20 -4.49 10.60
CA ASP A 228 14.22 -5.47 11.04
C ASP A 228 13.29 -4.94 12.16
N ARG A 229 12.57 -5.85 12.79
CA ARG A 229 11.62 -5.56 13.86
C ARG A 229 12.24 -4.80 15.02
N ASP A 230 13.42 -5.18 15.48
CA ASP A 230 14.05 -4.60 16.67
C ASP A 230 14.55 -3.19 16.38
N VAL A 231 15.18 -3.00 15.21
CA VAL A 231 15.59 -1.66 14.73
C VAL A 231 14.38 -0.75 14.53
N GLN A 232 13.29 -1.29 13.99
CA GLN A 232 12.06 -0.52 13.79
C GLN A 232 11.38 -0.14 15.11
N GLN A 233 11.37 -1.03 16.10
CA GLN A 233 10.82 -0.74 17.42
C GLN A 233 11.65 0.34 18.11
N GLU A 234 12.98 0.23 18.09
CA GLU A 234 13.89 1.23 18.65
C GLU A 234 13.67 2.62 18.00
N ALA A 235 13.50 2.65 16.67
CA ALA A 235 13.24 3.89 15.95
C ALA A 235 11.86 4.51 16.25
N LEU A 236 10.88 3.69 16.64
CA LEU A 236 9.58 4.19 17.09
C LEU A 236 9.61 4.72 18.52
N ASP A 237 10.44 4.13 19.38
CA ASP A 237 10.60 4.55 20.77
C ASP A 237 11.52 5.79 20.90
N ASN A 238 12.56 5.87 20.06
CA ASN A 238 13.55 6.95 20.00
C ASN A 238 13.65 7.51 18.58
N PRO A 239 12.67 8.31 18.12
CA PRO A 239 12.59 8.71 16.74
C PRO A 239 13.68 9.70 16.33
N GLU A 240 14.33 9.40 15.19
CA GLU A 240 15.08 10.40 14.44
C GLU A 240 14.11 11.33 13.70
N PHE A 241 14.49 12.59 13.53
CA PHE A 241 13.68 13.55 12.78
C PHE A 241 14.07 13.52 11.30
N ALA A 242 13.08 13.54 10.43
CA ALA A 242 13.30 13.41 9.00
C ALA A 242 13.97 14.65 8.37
N ASP A 243 13.79 15.82 8.97
CA ASP A 243 14.38 17.09 8.53
C ASP A 243 14.51 18.10 9.67
N GLU A 244 15.23 19.19 9.38
CA GLU A 244 15.51 20.29 10.31
C GLU A 244 14.22 20.99 10.80
N GLN A 245 13.26 21.21 9.90
CA GLN A 245 11.97 21.83 10.26
C GLN A 245 11.22 20.97 11.28
N THR A 246 11.24 19.68 11.13
CA THR A 246 10.63 18.74 12.09
C THR A 246 11.34 18.82 13.44
N ALA A 247 12.68 18.89 13.45
CA ALA A 247 13.47 19.02 14.67
C ALA A 247 13.15 20.34 15.42
N GLU A 248 13.10 21.47 14.72
CA GLU A 248 12.72 22.76 15.29
C GLU A 248 11.32 22.76 15.90
N LEU A 249 10.35 22.16 15.20
CA LEU A 249 8.97 22.05 15.68
C LEU A 249 8.87 21.14 16.92
N MET A 250 9.65 20.08 17.00
CA MET A 250 9.71 19.21 18.16
C MET A 250 10.35 19.93 19.37
N GLN A 251 11.42 20.68 19.15
CA GLN A 251 12.04 21.50 20.21
C GLN A 251 11.03 22.54 20.72
N TYR A 252 10.39 23.30 19.84
CA TYR A 252 9.35 24.27 20.23
C TYR A 252 8.23 23.61 21.03
N MET A 253 7.78 22.42 20.62
CA MET A 253 6.75 21.69 21.35
C MET A 253 7.19 21.31 22.77
N GLN A 254 8.45 20.90 22.95
CA GLN A 254 9.01 20.56 24.26
C GLN A 254 9.10 21.81 25.17
N GLU A 255 9.54 22.95 24.63
CA GLU A 255 9.59 24.22 25.34
C GLU A 255 8.21 24.68 25.81
N GLU A 256 7.19 24.57 24.90
CA GLU A 256 5.80 24.91 25.23
C GLU A 256 5.19 23.98 26.28
N ARG A 257 5.51 22.67 26.22
CA ARG A 257 5.08 21.72 27.26
C ARG A 257 5.65 22.08 28.64
N SER A 258 6.96 22.36 28.69
CA SER A 258 7.63 22.78 29.92
C SER A 258 7.07 24.09 30.47
N ARG A 259 6.80 25.07 29.58
CA ARG A 259 6.24 26.37 29.97
C ARG A 259 4.82 26.24 30.54
N ARG A 260 4.02 25.31 30.06
CA ARG A 260 2.63 25.12 30.48
C ARG A 260 2.48 24.13 31.64
N ASP A 261 3.56 23.58 32.13
CA ASP A 261 3.58 22.55 33.20
C ASP A 261 2.62 21.36 32.88
N ILE A 262 2.58 20.99 31.61
CA ILE A 262 1.69 19.92 31.13
C ILE A 262 2.38 18.58 31.28
N THR A 263 2.02 17.85 32.33
CA THR A 263 2.35 16.44 32.45
C THR A 263 1.57 15.67 31.37
N LEU A 264 2.29 15.01 30.46
CA LEU A 264 1.64 14.14 29.46
C LEU A 264 0.97 12.99 30.21
N VAL A 265 -0.35 12.92 30.11
CA VAL A 265 -1.09 11.71 30.47
C VAL A 265 -0.82 10.71 29.34
N ALA A 266 -0.02 9.70 29.64
CA ALA A 266 0.37 8.61 28.75
C ALA A 266 -0.85 7.83 28.23
#